data_68735ec7641f4b85d8a48f12ea0be5a9
#
_entry.id   68735ec7641f4b85d8a48f12ea0be5a9
#
_cell.length_a   1.000
_cell.length_b   1.000
_cell.length_c   1.000
_cell.angle_alpha   90.00
_cell.angle_beta   90.00
_cell.angle_gamma   90.00
#
_symmetry.space_group_name_H-M   'P 1'
#
loop_
_entity.id
_entity.type
_entity.pdbx_description
1 polymer ?
#
loop_
_entity_poly.entity_id
_entity_poly.type
_entity_poly.pdbx_seq_one_letter_code
_entity_poly.pdbx_strand_id
1 'polypeptide(L)'
;DLTKTTPRKLNDENKTLRKKLKKGKSILIKEFGKKKSHQSIRKLFNSDAYLWIQILKPIWMSNPNNLSESIPLKEELFDYLIADESSQLLLSHSIGSLQRAKKAVICGDHQQMSPGSYFQKKQILL
;
A
#
# COMPACT_ATOMS: atom_id res chain seq x y z
N ASP A 1 11.55 -17.26 3.94
CA ASP A 1 11.28 -18.18 5.03
C ASP A 1 11.27 -17.43 6.36
N LEU A 2 10.06 -17.16 6.88
CA LEU A 2 9.83 -16.42 8.13
C LEU A 2 10.50 -17.04 9.36
N THR A 3 10.81 -18.32 9.31
CA THR A 3 11.40 -19.04 10.43
C THR A 3 12.88 -18.75 10.62
N LYS A 4 13.58 -18.38 9.55
CA LYS A 4 15.02 -18.14 9.55
C LYS A 4 15.41 -16.67 9.78
N THR A 5 14.49 -15.74 9.63
CA THR A 5 14.77 -14.31 9.81
C THR A 5 14.60 -13.94 11.28
N THR A 6 15.66 -14.05 12.04
CA THR A 6 15.70 -13.55 13.42
C THR A 6 16.60 -12.32 13.46
N PRO A 7 16.09 -11.15 13.85
CA PRO A 7 16.95 -9.98 14.07
C PRO A 7 17.86 -10.26 15.28
N ARG A 8 19.04 -10.82 15.03
CA ARG A 8 20.08 -10.93 16.08
C ARG A 8 20.81 -9.59 16.17
N LYS A 9 20.83 -9.01 17.33
CA LYS A 9 21.57 -7.78 17.72
C LYS A 9 21.02 -6.47 17.13
N LEU A 10 20.00 -5.96 17.75
CA LEU A 10 19.63 -4.56 17.70
C LEU A 10 19.80 -3.97 19.10
N ASN A 11 20.43 -2.80 19.23
CA ASN A 11 20.66 -2.08 20.48
C ASN A 11 19.35 -1.74 21.22
N ASP A 12 19.45 -1.28 22.47
CA ASP A 12 18.31 -1.06 23.38
C ASP A 12 17.21 -0.13 22.82
N GLU A 13 17.54 0.82 21.99
CA GLU A 13 16.59 1.68 21.25
C GLU A 13 15.62 0.87 20.37
N ASN A 14 15.98 -0.34 20.03
CA ASN A 14 15.21 -1.25 19.19
C ASN A 14 14.40 -2.30 19.98
N LYS A 15 14.34 -2.24 21.30
CA LYS A 15 13.51 -3.20 22.10
C LYS A 15 12.04 -3.13 21.72
N THR A 16 11.53 -1.92 21.48
CA THR A 16 10.14 -1.70 21.05
C THR A 16 9.90 -2.25 19.65
N LEU A 17 10.85 -2.04 18.73
CA LEU A 17 10.80 -2.58 17.37
C LEU A 17 10.84 -4.12 17.38
N ARG A 18 11.69 -4.72 18.20
CA ARG A 18 11.74 -6.18 18.38
C ARG A 18 10.43 -6.76 18.89
N LYS A 19 9.79 -6.09 19.86
CA LYS A 19 8.47 -6.51 20.36
C LYS A 19 7.42 -6.46 19.26
N LYS A 20 7.37 -5.37 18.48
CA LYS A 20 6.46 -5.23 17.33
C LYS A 20 6.72 -6.31 16.28
N LEU A 21 7.97 -6.56 15.92
CA LEU A 21 8.34 -7.60 14.96
C LEU A 21 7.93 -9.00 15.43
N LYS A 22 8.19 -9.37 16.71
CA LYS A 22 7.74 -10.65 17.26
C LYS A 22 6.22 -10.80 17.21
N LYS A 23 5.49 -9.76 17.61
CA LYS A 23 4.03 -9.74 17.60
C LYS A 23 3.48 -9.81 16.18
N GLY A 24 4.04 -9.03 15.26
CA GLY A 24 3.67 -9.06 13.84
C GLY A 24 3.89 -10.43 13.20
N LYS A 25 5.04 -11.08 13.49
CA LYS A 25 5.30 -12.46 13.05
C LYS A 25 4.23 -13.43 13.54
N SER A 26 3.87 -13.34 14.82
CA SER A 26 2.83 -14.21 15.41
C SER A 26 1.46 -14.00 14.73
N ILE A 27 1.10 -12.75 14.41
CA ILE A 27 -0.14 -12.43 13.70
C ILE A 27 -0.15 -13.10 12.33
N LEU A 28 0.94 -12.97 11.55
CA LEU A 28 1.02 -13.55 10.20
C LEU A 28 1.01 -15.07 10.22
N ILE A 29 1.74 -15.71 11.14
CA ILE A 29 1.73 -17.17 11.26
C ILE A 29 0.32 -17.68 11.56
N LYS A 30 -0.39 -17.01 12.48
CA LYS A 30 -1.79 -17.36 12.78
C LYS A 30 -2.69 -17.17 11.54
N GLU A 31 -2.46 -16.10 10.78
CA GLU A 31 -3.27 -15.81 9.59
C GLU A 31 -3.02 -16.82 8.48
N PHE A 32 -1.77 -17.21 8.23
CA PHE A 32 -1.41 -18.23 7.24
C PHE A 32 -1.89 -19.64 7.61
N GLY A 33 -2.06 -19.93 8.90
CA GLY A 33 -2.61 -21.20 9.39
C GLY A 33 -4.13 -21.32 9.27
N LYS A 34 -4.84 -20.23 8.96
CA LYS A 34 -6.30 -20.26 8.81
C LYS A 34 -6.70 -20.88 7.47
N LYS A 35 -7.74 -21.69 7.49
CA LYS A 35 -8.36 -22.23 6.28
C LYS A 35 -9.50 -21.36 5.74
N LYS A 36 -10.12 -20.55 6.60
CA LYS A 36 -11.25 -19.66 6.28
C LYS A 36 -11.18 -18.39 7.13
N SER A 37 -11.96 -17.39 6.75
CA SER A 37 -12.12 -16.15 7.56
C SER A 37 -10.81 -15.37 7.75
N HIS A 38 -10.10 -15.13 6.66
CA HIS A 38 -8.88 -14.31 6.67
C HIS A 38 -9.19 -12.85 6.99
N GLN A 39 -8.25 -12.20 7.66
CA GLN A 39 -8.34 -10.76 7.89
C GLN A 39 -8.12 -10.00 6.57
N SER A 40 -8.79 -8.85 6.42
CA SER A 40 -8.54 -7.97 5.28
C SER A 40 -7.10 -7.44 5.29
N ILE A 41 -6.55 -7.18 4.12
CA ILE A 41 -5.21 -6.59 3.96
C ILE A 41 -5.12 -5.29 4.76
N ARG A 42 -6.14 -4.43 4.69
CA ARG A 42 -6.22 -3.18 5.46
C ARG A 42 -6.06 -3.40 6.97
N LYS A 43 -6.69 -4.44 7.51
CA LYS A 43 -6.60 -4.77 8.94
C LYS A 43 -5.20 -5.24 9.32
N LEU A 44 -4.56 -6.02 8.45
CA LEU A 44 -3.17 -6.46 8.64
C LEU A 44 -2.19 -5.29 8.58
N PHE A 45 -2.38 -4.33 7.67
CA PHE A 45 -1.56 -3.11 7.59
C PHE A 45 -1.71 -2.19 8.81
N ASN A 46 -2.87 -2.20 9.46
CA ASN A 46 -3.11 -1.47 10.70
C ASN A 46 -2.61 -2.20 11.96
N SER A 47 -2.06 -3.39 11.82
CA SER A 47 -1.50 -4.19 12.92
C SER A 47 0.02 -4.17 12.93
N ASP A 48 0.63 -4.76 13.95
CA ASP A 48 2.09 -4.93 14.01
C ASP A 48 2.65 -5.84 12.88
N ALA A 49 1.78 -6.49 12.12
CA ALA A 49 2.17 -7.33 10.98
C ALA A 49 2.66 -6.52 9.77
N TYR A 50 2.35 -5.22 9.68
CA TYR A 50 2.63 -4.41 8.48
C TYR A 50 4.11 -4.43 8.08
N LEU A 51 5.04 -4.38 9.04
CA LEU A 51 6.48 -4.42 8.77
C LEU A 51 6.91 -5.71 8.05
N TRP A 52 6.36 -6.84 8.48
CA TRP A 52 6.60 -8.12 7.83
C TRP A 52 6.00 -8.20 6.45
N ILE A 53 4.82 -7.60 6.26
CA ILE A 53 4.16 -7.55 4.95
C ILE A 53 5.03 -6.77 3.97
N GLN A 54 5.56 -5.61 4.37
CA GLN A 54 6.45 -4.81 3.53
C GLN A 54 7.75 -5.54 3.19
N ILE A 55 8.34 -6.27 4.14
CA ILE A 55 9.56 -7.06 3.92
C ILE A 55 9.29 -8.23 2.95
N LEU A 56 8.16 -8.92 3.12
CA LEU A 56 7.84 -10.10 2.32
C LEU A 56 7.26 -9.76 0.94
N LYS A 57 6.56 -8.66 0.85
CA LYS A 57 5.87 -8.16 -0.36
C LYS A 57 6.17 -6.66 -0.52
N PRO A 58 7.37 -6.30 -0.95
CA PRO A 58 7.77 -4.90 -1.08
C PRO A 58 7.12 -4.19 -2.28
N ILE A 59 6.63 -4.94 -3.25
CA ILE A 59 6.02 -4.41 -4.48
C ILE A 59 4.53 -4.70 -4.46
N TRP A 60 3.74 -3.66 -4.70
CA TRP A 60 2.28 -3.71 -4.76
C TRP A 60 1.79 -3.12 -6.07
N MET A 61 1.04 -3.91 -6.82
CA MET A 61 0.40 -3.47 -8.06
C MET A 61 -1.10 -3.38 -7.84
N SER A 62 -1.67 -2.22 -8.13
CA SER A 62 -3.09 -1.99 -7.93
C SER A 62 -3.56 -0.76 -8.72
N ASN A 63 -4.83 -0.69 -9.04
CA ASN A 63 -5.42 0.57 -9.46
C ASN A 63 -5.69 1.47 -8.23
N PRO A 64 -5.84 2.80 -8.40
CA PRO A 64 -6.00 3.74 -7.29
C PRO A 64 -7.20 3.45 -6.39
N ASN A 65 -8.32 2.99 -6.95
CA ASN A 65 -9.52 2.69 -6.18
C ASN A 65 -9.29 1.49 -5.25
N ASN A 66 -8.80 0.37 -5.79
CA ASN A 66 -8.49 -0.81 -5.00
C ASN A 66 -7.41 -0.55 -3.96
N LEU A 67 -6.44 0.31 -4.27
CA LEU A 67 -5.42 0.74 -3.33
C LEU A 67 -6.04 1.47 -2.14
N SER A 68 -6.96 2.41 -2.41
CA SER A 68 -7.62 3.19 -1.36
C SER A 68 -8.49 2.35 -0.45
N GLU A 69 -9.09 1.28 -0.96
CA GLU A 69 -9.89 0.33 -0.18
C GLU A 69 -9.04 -0.63 0.64
N SER A 70 -7.97 -1.15 0.03
CA SER A 70 -7.17 -2.24 0.60
C SER A 70 -6.09 -1.77 1.55
N ILE A 71 -5.49 -0.60 1.31
CA ILE A 71 -4.36 -0.09 2.08
C ILE A 71 -4.77 1.17 2.86
N PRO A 72 -4.49 1.26 4.16
CA PRO A 72 -4.83 2.44 4.94
C PRO A 72 -4.11 3.69 4.40
N LEU A 73 -4.73 4.85 4.58
CA LEU A 73 -4.07 6.12 4.31
C LEU A 73 -3.05 6.37 5.41
N LYS A 74 -1.81 6.06 5.13
CA LYS A 74 -0.68 6.29 6.00
C LYS A 74 0.41 6.95 5.17
N GLU A 75 0.85 8.11 5.60
CA GLU A 75 1.89 8.87 4.92
C GLU A 75 3.18 8.04 4.81
N GLU A 76 3.83 8.17 3.67
CA GLU A 76 5.13 7.54 3.40
C GLU A 76 5.19 6.03 3.65
N LEU A 77 4.08 5.33 3.41
CA LEU A 77 4.02 3.88 3.57
C LEU A 77 4.94 3.16 2.57
N PHE A 78 5.11 3.73 1.39
CA PHE A 78 5.99 3.23 0.32
C PHE A 78 7.09 4.24 0.01
N ASP A 79 8.24 3.75 -0.44
CA ASP A 79 9.35 4.62 -0.84
C ASP A 79 9.07 5.27 -2.21
N TYR A 80 8.46 4.50 -3.12
CA TYR A 80 8.14 4.94 -4.48
C TYR A 80 6.73 4.57 -4.88
N LEU A 81 6.07 5.49 -5.57
CA LEU A 81 4.90 5.25 -6.40
C LEU A 81 5.33 5.34 -7.86
N ILE A 82 5.02 4.31 -8.64
CA ILE A 82 5.18 4.33 -10.09
C ILE A 82 3.79 4.29 -10.69
N ALA A 83 3.38 5.37 -11.33
CA ALA A 83 2.11 5.47 -12.03
C ALA A 83 2.38 5.34 -13.53
N ASP A 84 1.92 4.25 -14.12
CA ASP A 84 1.97 4.02 -15.55
C ASP A 84 0.64 4.42 -16.19
N GLU A 85 0.67 4.83 -17.46
CA GLU A 85 -0.51 5.32 -18.20
C GLU A 85 -1.29 6.45 -17.48
N SER A 86 -0.56 7.34 -16.82
CA SER A 86 -1.14 8.38 -15.95
C SER A 86 -2.03 9.37 -16.70
N SER A 87 -1.88 9.50 -18.03
CA SER A 87 -2.76 10.29 -18.90
C SER A 87 -4.23 9.87 -18.82
N GLN A 88 -4.49 8.60 -18.48
CA GLN A 88 -5.83 8.05 -18.33
C GLN A 88 -6.39 8.15 -16.89
N LEU A 89 -5.57 8.58 -15.93
CA LEU A 89 -5.98 8.67 -14.54
C LEU A 89 -6.50 10.08 -14.19
N LEU A 90 -7.67 10.14 -13.59
CA LEU A 90 -8.15 11.39 -12.99
C LEU A 90 -7.26 11.73 -11.78
N LEU A 91 -6.81 12.96 -11.70
CA LEU A 91 -5.97 13.44 -10.59
C LEU A 91 -6.61 13.17 -9.22
N SER A 92 -7.92 13.35 -9.11
CA SER A 92 -8.68 13.07 -7.88
C SER A 92 -8.52 11.63 -7.37
N HIS A 93 -8.39 10.66 -8.28
CA HIS A 93 -8.19 9.25 -7.91
C HIS A 93 -6.74 8.96 -7.52
N SER A 94 -5.79 9.76 -7.99
CA SER A 94 -4.36 9.54 -7.76
C SER A 94 -3.84 10.15 -6.46
N ILE A 95 -4.52 11.17 -5.90
CA ILE A 95 -4.09 11.88 -4.69
C ILE A 95 -3.86 10.92 -3.53
N GLY A 96 -4.79 10.00 -3.28
CA GLY A 96 -4.65 9.02 -2.22
C GLY A 96 -3.45 8.09 -2.40
N SER A 97 -3.08 7.78 -3.64
CA SER A 97 -1.89 6.99 -3.95
C SER A 97 -0.61 7.79 -3.69
N LEU A 98 -0.59 9.05 -4.11
CA LEU A 98 0.55 9.97 -3.91
C LEU A 98 0.87 10.17 -2.44
N GLN A 99 -0.15 10.34 -1.59
CA GLN A 99 0.04 10.52 -0.14
C GLN A 99 0.68 9.31 0.56
N ARG A 100 0.60 8.12 -0.04
CA ARG A 100 1.16 6.89 0.53
C ARG A 100 2.63 6.68 0.20
N ALA A 101 3.23 7.51 -0.65
CA ALA A 101 4.61 7.34 -1.11
C ALA A 101 5.46 8.58 -0.84
N LYS A 102 6.74 8.35 -0.58
CA LYS A 102 7.74 9.44 -0.41
C LYS A 102 8.08 10.12 -1.73
N LYS A 103 8.10 9.35 -2.81
CA LYS A 103 8.47 9.82 -4.16
C LYS A 103 7.52 9.23 -5.18
N ALA A 104 7.23 9.96 -6.24
CA ALA A 104 6.40 9.50 -7.34
C ALA A 104 7.14 9.60 -8.67
N VAL A 105 7.01 8.55 -9.47
CA VAL A 105 7.41 8.50 -10.87
C VAL A 105 6.13 8.36 -11.68
N ILE A 106 5.87 9.32 -12.53
CA ILE A 106 4.64 9.39 -13.33
C ILE A 106 5.04 9.19 -14.79
N CYS A 107 4.58 8.08 -15.36
CA CYS A 107 4.78 7.74 -16.76
C CYS A 107 3.45 7.93 -17.49
N GLY A 108 3.47 8.59 -18.63
CA GLY A 108 2.28 8.79 -19.45
C GLY A 108 2.66 9.30 -20.82
N ASP A 109 1.82 9.01 -21.80
CA ASP A 109 1.98 9.49 -23.17
C ASP A 109 1.05 10.69 -23.37
N HIS A 110 1.64 11.83 -23.74
CA HIS A 110 0.88 13.06 -24.05
C HIS A 110 -0.01 12.94 -25.29
N GLN A 111 0.24 11.94 -26.13
CA GLN A 111 -0.53 11.70 -27.34
C GLN A 111 -1.71 10.75 -27.13
N GLN A 112 -1.80 10.11 -25.95
CA GLN A 112 -2.94 9.27 -25.62
C GLN A 112 -4.12 10.12 -25.17
N MET A 113 -5.32 9.65 -25.54
CA MET A 113 -6.57 10.35 -25.21
C MET A 113 -6.72 10.49 -23.69
N SER A 114 -7.00 11.70 -23.23
CA SER A 114 -7.44 11.96 -21.86
C SER A 114 -8.65 11.10 -21.50
N PRO A 115 -8.87 10.78 -20.21
CA PRO A 115 -10.06 10.02 -19.78
C PRO A 115 -11.30 10.64 -20.41
N GLY A 116 -11.99 9.88 -21.24
CA GLY A 116 -13.16 10.38 -21.95
C GLY A 116 -14.22 10.86 -20.97
N SER A 117 -14.65 12.09 -21.12
CA SER A 117 -15.70 12.72 -20.32
C SER A 117 -17.10 12.16 -20.57
N TYR A 118 -17.20 10.94 -21.12
CA TYR A 118 -18.47 10.33 -21.53
C TYR A 118 -19.50 10.18 -20.39
N PHE A 119 -19.04 10.23 -19.14
CA PHE A 119 -19.91 10.13 -17.96
C PHE A 119 -19.87 11.36 -17.04
N GLN A 120 -19.15 12.41 -17.38
CA GLN A 120 -19.26 13.67 -16.65
C GLN A 120 -20.46 14.44 -17.20
N LYS A 121 -21.57 14.43 -16.46
CA LYS A 121 -22.64 15.43 -16.68
C LYS A 121 -21.98 16.81 -16.66
N LYS A 122 -22.05 17.51 -17.81
CA LYS A 122 -21.75 18.93 -17.90
C LYS A 122 -22.61 19.64 -16.84
N GLN A 123 -22.04 19.98 -15.70
CA GLN A 123 -22.63 21.02 -14.86
C GLN A 123 -22.44 22.34 -15.62
N ILE A 124 -23.46 22.72 -16.35
CA ILE A 124 -23.56 24.06 -16.88
C ILE A 124 -23.89 24.92 -15.67
N LEU A 125 -22.91 25.67 -15.18
CA LEU A 125 -23.15 26.79 -14.28
C LEU A 125 -23.81 27.88 -15.12
N LEU A 126 -25.09 28.10 -14.86
CA LEU A 126 -25.81 29.31 -15.25
C LEU A 126 -25.44 30.45 -14.32
#